data_9463f01589c18b93a00e4e4682fd862a
#
_entry.id   9463f01589c18b93a00e4e4682fd862a
#
_cell.length_a   1.000
_cell.length_b   1.000
_cell.length_c   1.000
_cell.angle_alpha   90.00
_cell.angle_beta   90.00
_cell.angle_gamma   90.00
#
_symmetry.space_group_name_H-M   'P 1'
#
loop_
_entity.id
_entity.type
_entity.pdbx_description
1 polymer ?
#
loop_
_entity_poly.entity_id
_entity_poly.type
_entity_poly.pdbx_seq_one_letter_code
_entity_poly.pdbx_strand_id
1 'polypeptide(L)'
;MRQVITGALRTLIPDCLEKASFSMSKVKLTTNHGDIVIELNAEKAPITVANFIEYVNAGHYTNTVFHRVIKGFMIQGGGFEPGMNEKRDKRASIQNEADNGLKNAKYTIAMARTMEPHSASAQFFINASDNDFLNHSGKNVQGWGYAVFGEVIEGREVVDAIEKVATGSKAGHQDVPKEDVIIEKAEIIE
;
A
#
# COMPACT_ATOMS: atom_id res chain seq x y z
N MET A 1 -28.15 65.65 23.59
CA MET A 1 -28.72 64.69 22.67
C MET A 1 -27.65 64.19 21.72
N ARG A 2 -27.09 63.00 21.94
CA ARG A 2 -26.25 62.30 21.02
C ARG A 2 -26.53 60.79 21.18
N GLN A 3 -27.15 60.18 20.18
CA GLN A 3 -27.35 58.75 20.10
C GLN A 3 -26.02 58.07 19.74
N VAL A 4 -25.61 57.11 20.55
CA VAL A 4 -24.53 56.23 20.24
C VAL A 4 -25.14 54.97 19.64
N ILE A 5 -24.87 54.72 18.34
CA ILE A 5 -25.25 53.52 17.64
C ILE A 5 -24.10 52.52 17.80
N THR A 6 -24.32 51.53 18.64
CA THR A 6 -23.40 50.40 18.79
C THR A 6 -23.68 49.39 17.70
N GLY A 7 -22.90 49.45 16.64
CA GLY A 7 -22.89 48.41 15.60
C GLY A 7 -22.16 47.17 16.07
N ALA A 8 -22.88 46.10 16.29
CA ALA A 8 -22.31 44.81 16.56
C ALA A 8 -21.73 44.24 15.26
N LEU A 9 -20.42 44.15 15.20
CA LEU A 9 -19.68 43.45 14.12
C LEU A 9 -19.87 41.94 14.33
N ARG A 10 -20.83 41.33 13.62
CA ARG A 10 -20.92 39.90 13.48
C ARG A 10 -19.80 39.46 12.54
N THR A 11 -18.71 38.90 13.13
CA THR A 11 -17.74 38.13 12.41
C THR A 11 -18.42 36.89 11.83
N LEU A 12 -18.66 36.92 10.54
CA LEU A 12 -18.98 35.73 9.75
C LEU A 12 -17.74 34.86 9.71
N ILE A 13 -17.68 33.84 10.56
CA ILE A 13 -16.78 32.73 10.40
C ILE A 13 -17.36 31.91 9.26
N PRO A 14 -16.67 31.72 8.13
CA PRO A 14 -17.13 30.78 7.14
C PRO A 14 -16.97 29.39 7.73
N ASP A 15 -18.09 28.78 8.00
CA ASP A 15 -18.17 27.35 8.36
C ASP A 15 -17.91 26.53 7.09
N CYS A 16 -16.66 26.54 6.68
CA CYS A 16 -16.15 25.72 5.58
C CYS A 16 -15.48 24.48 6.16
N LEU A 17 -16.22 23.73 6.98
CA LEU A 17 -15.97 22.32 7.12
C LEU A 17 -16.59 21.64 5.89
N GLU A 18 -15.92 21.82 4.75
CA GLU A 18 -16.01 20.83 3.70
C GLU A 18 -15.61 19.49 4.33
N LYS A 19 -16.60 18.68 4.63
CA LYS A 19 -16.40 17.24 4.72
C LYS A 19 -15.79 16.83 3.38
N ALA A 20 -14.46 16.79 3.33
CA ALA A 20 -13.79 16.09 2.25
C ALA A 20 -14.42 14.71 2.25
N SER A 21 -15.23 14.45 1.25
CA SER A 21 -15.66 13.11 0.90
C SER A 21 -14.37 12.36 0.66
N PHE A 22 -13.92 11.54 1.63
CA PHE A 22 -12.87 10.59 1.42
C PHE A 22 -13.41 9.57 0.42
N SER A 23 -13.37 9.93 -0.85
CA SER A 23 -13.51 8.98 -1.94
C SER A 23 -12.40 7.97 -1.72
N MET A 24 -12.77 6.71 -1.52
CA MET A 24 -11.81 5.62 -1.38
C MET A 24 -11.05 5.53 -2.70
N SER A 25 -9.82 6.02 -2.72
CA SER A 25 -8.98 5.98 -3.92
C SER A 25 -8.72 4.55 -4.31
N LYS A 26 -8.86 4.25 -5.59
CA LYS A 26 -8.55 2.93 -6.15
C LYS A 26 -7.29 3.01 -6.98
N VAL A 27 -6.49 1.98 -6.92
CA VAL A 27 -5.30 1.81 -7.76
C VAL A 27 -5.44 0.55 -8.57
N LYS A 28 -5.21 0.67 -9.86
CA LYS A 28 -5.14 -0.45 -10.78
C LYS A 28 -3.68 -0.79 -11.07
N LEU A 29 -3.32 -2.04 -10.84
CA LEU A 29 -2.06 -2.64 -11.27
C LEU A 29 -2.34 -3.47 -12.51
N THR A 30 -1.79 -3.06 -13.64
CA THR A 30 -1.80 -3.86 -14.87
C THR A 30 -0.60 -4.77 -14.87
N THR A 31 -0.81 -6.08 -14.82
CA THR A 31 0.29 -7.06 -14.80
C THR A 31 0.25 -7.93 -16.06
N ASN A 32 1.36 -8.62 -16.34
CA ASN A 32 1.41 -9.61 -17.42
C ASN A 32 0.62 -10.90 -17.08
N HIS A 33 -0.05 -10.97 -15.92
CA HIS A 33 -0.99 -12.03 -15.53
C HIS A 33 -2.44 -11.56 -15.46
N GLY A 34 -2.70 -10.26 -15.66
CA GLY A 34 -4.00 -9.63 -15.60
C GLY A 34 -4.02 -8.41 -14.68
N ASP A 35 -5.17 -7.79 -14.58
CA ASP A 35 -5.36 -6.56 -13.80
C ASP A 35 -5.74 -6.88 -12.35
N ILE A 36 -5.22 -6.09 -11.43
CA ILE A 36 -5.56 -6.12 -10.01
C ILE A 36 -6.02 -4.71 -9.62
N VAL A 37 -7.22 -4.58 -9.07
CA VAL A 37 -7.73 -3.32 -8.56
C VAL A 37 -7.76 -3.37 -7.04
N ILE A 38 -7.15 -2.36 -6.42
CA ILE A 38 -6.99 -2.23 -4.98
C ILE A 38 -7.75 -0.98 -4.53
N GLU A 39 -8.62 -1.13 -3.56
CA GLU A 39 -9.25 -0.02 -2.86
C GLU A 39 -8.39 0.34 -1.64
N LEU A 40 -7.99 1.62 -1.54
CA LEU A 40 -7.11 2.12 -0.50
C LEU A 40 -7.92 2.69 0.67
N ASN A 41 -7.49 2.41 1.89
CA ASN A 41 -8.16 2.85 3.12
C ASN A 41 -7.39 4.03 3.76
N ALA A 42 -7.60 5.23 3.23
CA ALA A 42 -6.97 6.45 3.73
C ALA A 42 -7.47 6.89 5.12
N GLU A 43 -8.64 6.43 5.54
CA GLU A 43 -9.17 6.70 6.88
C GLU A 43 -8.34 5.98 7.95
N LYS A 44 -7.99 4.73 7.71
CA LYS A 44 -7.25 3.88 8.66
C LYS A 44 -5.73 3.94 8.50
N ALA A 45 -5.25 4.24 7.31
CA ALA A 45 -3.82 4.28 6.99
C ALA A 45 -3.45 5.52 6.15
N PRO A 46 -3.67 6.75 6.68
CA PRO A 46 -3.50 7.98 5.89
C PRO A 46 -2.07 8.20 5.41
N ILE A 47 -1.07 7.94 6.23
CA ILE A 47 0.35 8.12 5.89
C ILE A 47 0.77 7.09 4.83
N THR A 48 0.40 5.84 5.03
CA THR A 48 0.73 4.74 4.14
C THR A 48 0.07 4.91 2.77
N VAL A 49 -1.21 5.27 2.74
CA VAL A 49 -1.95 5.53 1.50
C VAL A 49 -1.36 6.71 0.74
N ALA A 50 -1.08 7.83 1.40
CA ALA A 50 -0.46 8.98 0.77
C ALA A 50 0.90 8.62 0.15
N ASN A 51 1.74 7.90 0.87
CA ASN A 51 3.03 7.41 0.40
C ASN A 51 2.90 6.49 -0.84
N PHE A 52 1.97 5.55 -0.80
CA PHE A 52 1.72 4.63 -1.91
C PHE A 52 1.24 5.38 -3.17
N ILE A 53 0.30 6.31 -3.02
CA ILE A 53 -0.20 7.16 -4.11
C ILE A 53 0.93 7.99 -4.74
N GLU A 54 1.84 8.54 -3.95
CA GLU A 54 2.98 9.28 -4.46
C GLU A 54 3.91 8.42 -5.31
N TYR A 55 4.17 7.17 -4.92
CA TYR A 55 4.92 6.23 -5.74
C TYR A 55 4.19 5.85 -7.03
N VAL A 56 2.87 5.65 -6.97
CA VAL A 56 2.04 5.39 -8.16
C VAL A 56 2.13 6.56 -9.14
N ASN A 57 1.93 7.79 -8.67
CA ASN A 57 1.97 8.99 -9.50
C ASN A 57 3.37 9.28 -10.08
N ALA A 58 4.42 8.92 -9.35
CA ALA A 58 5.80 9.05 -9.83
C ALA A 58 6.20 7.96 -10.86
N GLY A 59 5.30 7.00 -11.14
CA GLY A 59 5.60 5.89 -12.05
C GLY A 59 6.60 4.87 -11.48
N HIS A 60 6.83 4.87 -10.17
CA HIS A 60 7.80 3.99 -9.53
C HIS A 60 7.51 2.50 -9.76
N TYR A 61 6.23 2.11 -9.72
CA TYR A 61 5.82 0.71 -9.86
C TYR A 61 5.77 0.22 -11.30
N THR A 62 5.84 1.11 -12.28
CA THR A 62 5.88 0.75 -13.70
C THR A 62 7.15 -0.03 -14.00
N ASN A 63 6.99 -1.19 -14.65
CA ASN A 63 8.07 -2.11 -14.97
C ASN A 63 8.82 -2.64 -13.73
N THR A 64 8.10 -2.85 -12.63
CA THR A 64 8.60 -3.58 -11.45
C THR A 64 8.03 -4.99 -11.41
N VAL A 65 8.65 -5.86 -10.62
CA VAL A 65 8.25 -7.27 -10.54
C VAL A 65 7.75 -7.63 -9.14
N PHE A 66 6.90 -8.65 -9.07
CA PHE A 66 6.71 -9.40 -7.83
C PHE A 66 7.91 -10.32 -7.64
N HIS A 67 8.89 -9.85 -6.89
CA HIS A 67 10.20 -10.50 -6.75
C HIS A 67 10.25 -11.59 -5.69
N ARG A 68 9.22 -11.69 -4.84
CA ARG A 68 9.09 -12.71 -3.81
C ARG A 68 7.67 -13.22 -3.77
N VAL A 69 7.49 -14.48 -4.09
CA VAL A 69 6.19 -15.14 -4.15
C VAL A 69 6.24 -16.44 -3.36
N ILE A 70 5.40 -16.55 -2.34
CA ILE A 70 5.29 -17.75 -1.53
C ILE A 70 3.83 -18.19 -1.52
N LYS A 71 3.56 -19.35 -2.11
CA LYS A 71 2.21 -19.95 -2.17
C LYS A 71 1.65 -20.13 -0.76
N GLY A 72 0.40 -19.75 -0.57
CA GLY A 72 -0.30 -19.84 0.72
C GLY A 72 0.17 -18.81 1.74
N PHE A 73 0.94 -17.80 1.31
CA PHE A 73 1.45 -16.76 2.19
C PHE A 73 1.20 -15.36 1.59
N MET A 74 2.05 -14.92 0.67
CA MET A 74 1.94 -13.57 0.08
C MET A 74 2.67 -13.46 -1.26
N ILE A 75 2.39 -12.38 -1.99
CA ILE A 75 3.15 -11.94 -3.16
C ILE A 75 3.69 -10.54 -2.89
N GLN A 76 5.00 -10.33 -3.02
CA GLN A 76 5.68 -9.09 -2.68
C GLN A 76 6.34 -8.45 -3.90
N GLY A 77 6.17 -7.14 -4.03
CA GLY A 77 6.72 -6.38 -5.15
C GLY A 77 7.01 -4.92 -4.81
N GLY A 78 7.30 -4.15 -5.84
CA GLY A 78 7.51 -2.70 -5.75
C GLY A 78 8.96 -2.25 -5.47
N GLY A 79 9.92 -3.17 -5.45
CA GLY A 79 11.31 -2.84 -5.14
C GLY A 79 12.33 -3.21 -6.21
N PHE A 80 11.96 -4.05 -7.16
CA PHE A 80 12.87 -4.58 -8.18
C PHE A 80 12.27 -4.49 -9.58
N GLU A 81 13.15 -4.24 -10.55
CA GLU A 81 12.84 -4.35 -11.97
C GLU A 81 13.16 -5.77 -12.48
N PRO A 82 12.68 -6.13 -13.71
CA PRO A 82 13.04 -7.38 -14.33
C PRO A 82 14.56 -7.63 -14.29
N GLY A 83 14.95 -8.88 -14.01
CA GLY A 83 16.35 -9.23 -13.83
C GLY A 83 16.87 -9.01 -12.41
N MET A 84 16.02 -8.67 -11.45
CA MET A 84 16.34 -8.42 -10.03
C MET A 84 17.26 -7.21 -9.83
N ASN A 85 17.07 -6.17 -10.64
CA ASN A 85 17.71 -4.88 -10.45
C ASN A 85 16.94 -4.07 -9.42
N GLU A 86 17.56 -3.74 -8.30
CA GLU A 86 16.90 -2.96 -7.24
C GLU A 86 16.64 -1.53 -7.70
N LYS A 87 15.39 -1.08 -7.56
CA LYS A 87 15.04 0.34 -7.72
C LYS A 87 15.57 1.17 -6.57
N ARG A 88 16.41 2.15 -6.89
CA ARG A 88 17.09 2.99 -5.89
C ARG A 88 16.36 4.27 -5.54
N ASP A 89 15.35 4.67 -6.32
CA ASP A 89 14.57 5.89 -6.15
C ASP A 89 13.57 5.74 -4.99
N LYS A 90 14.11 5.57 -3.78
CA LYS A 90 13.31 5.41 -2.56
C LYS A 90 13.14 6.75 -1.87
N ARG A 91 11.91 7.05 -1.50
CA ARG A 91 11.59 8.16 -0.59
C ARG A 91 11.98 7.78 0.84
N ALA A 92 11.88 8.75 1.75
CA ALA A 92 12.07 8.46 3.18
C ALA A 92 11.09 7.39 3.67
N SER A 93 11.52 6.59 4.64
CA SER A 93 10.65 5.62 5.29
C SER A 93 9.53 6.31 6.06
N ILE A 94 8.40 5.61 6.20
CA ILE A 94 7.20 6.11 6.85
C ILE A 94 6.95 5.42 8.19
N GLN A 95 6.17 6.08 9.05
CA GLN A 95 5.70 5.50 10.28
C GLN A 95 4.80 4.30 10.02
N ASN A 96 4.97 3.24 10.80
CA ASN A 96 4.15 2.05 10.74
C ASN A 96 2.76 2.34 11.33
N GLU A 97 1.72 2.15 10.54
CA GLU A 97 0.32 2.33 10.94
C GLU A 97 -0.40 0.98 11.20
N ALA A 98 0.32 -0.08 11.51
CA ALA A 98 -0.27 -1.41 11.73
C ALA A 98 -1.20 -1.47 12.97
N ASP A 99 -1.12 -0.49 13.86
CA ASP A 99 -2.01 -0.31 15.01
C ASP A 99 -3.40 0.26 14.65
N ASN A 100 -3.73 0.31 13.36
CA ASN A 100 -4.99 0.85 12.83
C ASN A 100 -6.20 -0.09 12.93
N GLY A 101 -6.01 -1.30 13.43
CA GLY A 101 -7.07 -2.31 13.58
C GLY A 101 -7.35 -3.16 12.33
N LEU A 102 -6.72 -2.85 11.19
CA LEU A 102 -6.84 -3.67 9.98
C LEU A 102 -5.99 -4.95 10.12
N LYS A 103 -6.52 -6.05 9.59
CA LYS A 103 -5.89 -7.37 9.66
C LYS A 103 -5.25 -7.76 8.35
N ASN A 104 -4.16 -8.53 8.42
CA ASN A 104 -3.52 -9.16 7.26
C ASN A 104 -4.33 -10.38 6.79
N ALA A 105 -5.57 -10.13 6.40
CA ALA A 105 -6.46 -11.13 5.82
C ALA A 105 -6.12 -11.37 4.34
N LYS A 106 -6.58 -12.49 3.79
CA LYS A 106 -6.41 -12.80 2.37
C LYS A 106 -6.92 -11.65 1.49
N TYR A 107 -6.16 -11.29 0.46
CA TYR A 107 -6.39 -10.20 -0.50
C TYR A 107 -6.20 -8.77 0.05
N THR A 108 -5.73 -8.59 1.27
CA THR A 108 -5.31 -7.27 1.74
C THR A 108 -3.90 -6.93 1.27
N ILE A 109 -3.64 -5.64 1.08
CA ILE A 109 -2.31 -5.11 0.76
C ILE A 109 -1.71 -4.46 2.01
N ALA A 110 -0.44 -4.75 2.25
CA ALA A 110 0.32 -4.22 3.38
C ALA A 110 1.73 -3.80 2.96
N MET A 111 2.36 -2.94 3.76
CA MET A 111 3.72 -2.50 3.50
C MET A 111 4.75 -3.52 3.95
N ALA A 112 5.66 -3.88 3.04
CA ALA A 112 6.87 -4.60 3.39
C ALA A 112 7.87 -3.65 4.06
N ARG A 113 8.68 -4.17 4.98
CA ARG A 113 9.67 -3.43 5.73
C ARG A 113 10.82 -4.33 6.18
N THR A 114 11.88 -3.74 6.69
CA THR A 114 12.95 -4.47 7.37
C THR A 114 12.52 -4.86 8.81
N MET A 115 13.46 -5.33 9.62
CA MET A 115 13.22 -5.62 11.04
C MET A 115 12.86 -4.36 11.85
N GLU A 116 13.27 -3.18 11.37
CA GLU A 116 12.89 -1.90 11.98
C GLU A 116 11.41 -1.61 11.73
N PRO A 117 10.60 -1.37 12.77
CA PRO A 117 9.16 -1.18 12.62
C PRO A 117 8.75 -0.05 11.68
N HIS A 118 9.52 1.05 11.65
CA HIS A 118 9.25 2.25 10.87
C HIS A 118 10.19 2.40 9.66
N SER A 119 10.42 1.31 8.93
CA SER A 119 11.35 1.26 7.80
C SER A 119 10.70 1.05 6.43
N ALA A 120 9.38 1.02 6.35
CA ALA A 120 8.67 0.86 5.10
C ALA A 120 8.87 2.07 4.18
N SER A 121 9.00 1.82 2.88
CA SER A 121 9.09 2.88 1.86
C SER A 121 8.25 2.55 0.64
N ALA A 122 8.76 1.78 -0.33
CA ALA A 122 8.10 1.50 -1.60
C ALA A 122 7.52 0.08 -1.70
N GLN A 123 8.18 -0.92 -1.11
CA GLN A 123 7.78 -2.31 -1.26
C GLN A 123 6.50 -2.63 -0.51
N PHE A 124 5.65 -3.41 -1.14
CA PHE A 124 4.38 -3.88 -0.59
C PHE A 124 4.21 -5.38 -0.83
N PHE A 125 3.26 -5.98 -0.13
CA PHE A 125 2.83 -7.34 -0.44
C PHE A 125 1.31 -7.45 -0.39
N ILE A 126 0.78 -8.41 -1.13
CA ILE A 126 -0.63 -8.79 -1.09
C ILE A 126 -0.72 -10.14 -0.40
N ASN A 127 -1.54 -10.23 0.64
CA ASN A 127 -1.73 -11.47 1.37
C ASN A 127 -2.48 -12.49 0.50
N ALA A 128 -1.91 -13.67 0.32
CA ALA A 128 -2.52 -14.79 -0.38
C ALA A 128 -3.26 -15.76 0.57
N SER A 129 -3.21 -15.48 1.86
CA SER A 129 -3.87 -16.23 2.94
C SER A 129 -4.15 -15.29 4.11
N ASP A 130 -4.90 -15.75 5.10
CA ASP A 130 -5.05 -15.06 6.37
C ASP A 130 -3.76 -15.24 7.17
N ASN A 131 -3.03 -14.14 7.36
CA ASN A 131 -1.71 -14.12 7.99
C ASN A 131 -1.76 -13.37 9.33
N ASP A 132 -2.49 -13.92 10.30
CA ASP A 132 -2.73 -13.27 11.60
C ASP A 132 -1.44 -12.98 12.37
N PHE A 133 -0.37 -13.74 12.14
CA PHE A 133 0.94 -13.52 12.75
C PHE A 133 1.64 -12.24 12.27
N LEU A 134 1.16 -11.61 11.19
CA LEU A 134 1.64 -10.32 10.69
C LEU A 134 0.88 -9.12 11.29
N ASN A 135 -0.16 -9.36 12.08
CA ASN A 135 -0.96 -8.31 12.69
C ASN A 135 -0.24 -7.65 13.86
N HIS A 136 -0.58 -6.37 14.08
CA HIS A 136 -0.09 -5.65 15.25
C HIS A 136 -0.55 -6.31 16.55
N SER A 137 0.38 -6.55 17.45
CA SER A 137 0.13 -7.09 18.80
C SER A 137 0.67 -6.21 19.91
N GLY A 138 1.54 -5.25 19.60
CA GLY A 138 2.12 -4.32 20.56
C GLY A 138 3.17 -3.40 19.94
N LYS A 139 3.43 -2.27 20.59
CA LYS A 139 4.39 -1.25 20.12
C LYS A 139 5.83 -1.60 20.53
N ASN A 140 6.32 -2.74 20.06
CA ASN A 140 7.69 -3.22 20.24
C ASN A 140 8.20 -3.84 18.94
N VAL A 141 9.49 -4.09 18.83
CA VAL A 141 10.14 -4.58 17.59
C VAL A 141 9.45 -5.83 17.02
N GLN A 142 9.03 -6.74 17.88
CA GLN A 142 8.43 -8.02 17.46
C GLN A 142 6.92 -7.92 17.22
N GLY A 143 6.24 -7.00 17.91
CA GLY A 143 4.78 -6.89 17.95
C GLY A 143 4.17 -5.84 17.02
N TRP A 144 4.96 -4.95 16.41
CA TRP A 144 4.42 -3.89 15.55
C TRP A 144 3.57 -4.40 14.39
N GLY A 145 3.96 -5.51 13.79
CA GLY A 145 3.27 -6.07 12.64
C GLY A 145 3.49 -5.26 11.36
N TYR A 146 2.62 -5.50 10.38
CA TYR A 146 2.69 -4.93 9.04
C TYR A 146 1.42 -4.15 8.73
N ALA A 147 1.58 -2.89 8.30
CA ALA A 147 0.48 -1.96 8.09
C ALA A 147 -0.34 -2.32 6.85
N VAL A 148 -1.55 -2.82 7.07
CA VAL A 148 -2.56 -2.99 6.02
C VAL A 148 -3.13 -1.63 5.68
N PHE A 149 -3.24 -1.33 4.38
CA PHE A 149 -3.71 -0.03 3.90
C PHE A 149 -4.73 -0.11 2.75
N GLY A 150 -5.16 -1.31 2.38
CA GLY A 150 -6.16 -1.52 1.33
C GLY A 150 -6.51 -2.97 1.13
N GLU A 151 -7.38 -3.21 0.15
CA GLU A 151 -7.88 -4.54 -0.20
C GLU A 151 -8.04 -4.67 -1.71
N VAL A 152 -7.75 -5.86 -2.24
CA VAL A 152 -8.03 -6.21 -3.64
C VAL A 152 -9.53 -6.40 -3.80
N ILE A 153 -10.15 -5.55 -4.62
CA ILE A 153 -11.59 -5.60 -4.93
C ILE A 153 -11.89 -6.26 -6.27
N GLU A 154 -10.93 -6.21 -7.22
CA GLU A 154 -11.01 -6.90 -8.51
C GLU A 154 -9.67 -7.58 -8.81
N GLY A 155 -9.71 -8.69 -9.54
CA GLY A 155 -8.49 -9.43 -9.90
C GLY A 155 -7.97 -10.36 -8.80
N ARG A 156 -8.82 -10.82 -7.89
CA ARG A 156 -8.44 -11.82 -6.87
C ARG A 156 -7.94 -13.11 -7.48
N GLU A 157 -8.52 -13.52 -8.61
CA GLU A 157 -8.07 -14.67 -9.43
C GLU A 157 -6.66 -14.45 -10.00
N VAL A 158 -6.28 -13.20 -10.30
CA VAL A 158 -4.92 -12.86 -10.75
C VAL A 158 -3.92 -13.03 -9.59
N VAL A 159 -4.27 -12.59 -8.39
CA VAL A 159 -3.47 -12.84 -7.18
C VAL A 159 -3.30 -14.34 -6.95
N ASP A 160 -4.37 -15.11 -7.07
CA ASP A 160 -4.36 -16.57 -6.91
C ASP A 160 -3.52 -17.28 -8.00
N ALA A 161 -3.47 -16.73 -9.21
CA ALA A 161 -2.61 -17.22 -10.28
C ALA A 161 -1.14 -16.91 -10.01
N ILE A 162 -0.82 -15.68 -9.58
CA ILE A 162 0.55 -15.26 -9.30
C ILE A 162 1.14 -16.05 -8.13
N GLU A 163 0.40 -16.31 -7.06
CA GLU A 163 0.93 -17.07 -5.91
C GLU A 163 1.37 -18.50 -6.26
N LYS A 164 0.88 -19.03 -7.37
CA LYS A 164 1.14 -20.41 -7.82
C LYS A 164 2.27 -20.55 -8.83
N VAL A 165 2.88 -19.45 -9.28
CA VAL A 165 3.96 -19.50 -10.26
C VAL A 165 5.17 -20.24 -9.70
N ALA A 166 5.94 -20.89 -10.57
CA ALA A 166 7.15 -21.55 -10.18
C ALA A 166 8.20 -20.55 -9.72
N THR A 167 8.80 -20.80 -8.57
CA THR A 167 9.81 -19.95 -7.94
C THR A 167 11.15 -20.67 -7.79
N GLY A 168 12.20 -19.91 -7.55
CA GLY A 168 13.55 -20.39 -7.32
C GLY A 168 14.44 -19.31 -6.74
N SER A 169 15.72 -19.55 -6.69
CA SER A 169 16.71 -18.57 -6.25
C SER A 169 17.26 -17.78 -7.44
N LYS A 170 17.33 -16.45 -7.31
CA LYS A 170 17.89 -15.55 -8.33
C LYS A 170 18.56 -14.36 -7.66
N ALA A 171 19.76 -14.00 -8.09
CA ALA A 171 20.52 -12.87 -7.58
C ALA A 171 20.69 -12.84 -6.03
N GLY A 172 20.84 -14.02 -5.40
CA GLY A 172 20.95 -14.14 -3.94
C GLY A 172 19.62 -14.08 -3.16
N HIS A 173 18.50 -13.92 -3.85
CA HIS A 173 17.15 -13.95 -3.27
C HIS A 173 16.50 -15.32 -3.47
N GLN A 174 15.68 -15.74 -2.50
CA GLN A 174 14.85 -16.94 -2.57
C GLN A 174 13.40 -16.58 -2.94
N ASP A 175 12.64 -17.59 -3.35
CA ASP A 175 11.21 -17.45 -3.68
C ASP A 175 10.94 -16.43 -4.81
N VAL A 176 11.89 -16.29 -5.73
CA VAL A 176 11.77 -15.42 -6.91
C VAL A 176 11.07 -16.19 -8.03
N PRO A 177 10.01 -15.64 -8.65
CA PRO A 177 9.39 -16.25 -9.81
C PRO A 177 10.42 -16.55 -10.90
N LYS A 178 10.38 -17.76 -11.48
CA LYS A 178 11.29 -18.19 -12.56
C LYS A 178 11.07 -17.37 -13.82
N GLU A 179 9.81 -17.01 -14.10
CA GLU A 179 9.40 -16.07 -15.12
C GLU A 179 8.93 -14.79 -14.42
N ASP A 180 9.42 -13.64 -14.86
CA ASP A 180 9.13 -12.37 -14.22
C ASP A 180 7.61 -12.07 -14.25
N VAL A 181 7.04 -11.83 -13.09
CA VAL A 181 5.68 -11.32 -12.92
C VAL A 181 5.77 -9.80 -12.86
N ILE A 182 5.42 -9.14 -13.97
CA ILE A 182 5.70 -7.72 -14.19
C ILE A 182 4.44 -6.89 -13.92
N ILE A 183 4.60 -5.83 -13.12
CA ILE A 183 3.65 -4.72 -13.04
C ILE A 183 3.99 -3.77 -14.20
N GLU A 184 3.23 -3.86 -15.28
CA GLU A 184 3.46 -3.06 -16.48
C GLU A 184 3.07 -1.59 -16.25
N LYS A 185 2.04 -1.36 -15.44
CA LYS A 185 1.53 -0.04 -15.08
C LYS A 185 0.84 -0.05 -13.73
N ALA A 186 0.97 1.03 -12.99
CA ALA A 186 0.15 1.34 -11.83
C ALA A 186 -0.48 2.72 -12.00
N GLU A 187 -1.79 2.82 -11.81
CA GLU A 187 -2.52 4.08 -11.99
C GLU A 187 -3.66 4.21 -11.00
N ILE A 188 -3.95 5.46 -10.61
CA ILE A 188 -5.12 5.78 -9.80
C ILE A 188 -6.34 5.78 -10.72
N ILE A 189 -7.41 5.11 -10.29
CA ILE A 189 -8.70 5.09 -10.96
C ILE A 189 -9.79 5.59 -10.01
N GLU A 190 -10.91 6.07 -10.55
CA GLU A 190 -12.07 6.53 -9.79
C GLU A 190 -12.95 5.38 -9.27
#